data_82379346f80db30747325448b0584168
#
_entry.id   82379346f80db30747325448b0584168
#
_cell.length_a   1.000
_cell.length_b   1.000
_cell.length_c   1.000
_cell.angle_alpha   90.00
_cell.angle_beta   90.00
_cell.angle_gamma   90.00
#
_symmetry.space_group_name_H-M   'P 1'
#
loop_
_entity.id
_entity.type
_entity.pdbx_description
1 polymer ?
#
loop_
_entity_poly.entity_id
_entity_poly.type
_entity_poly.pdbx_seq_one_letter_code
_entity_poly.pdbx_strand_id
1 'polypeptide(L)'
;MKVLRRTFVVLSVLLVSTLAVAETTDEPVIGIVGRTDCGSFWRYDFNYETVDADGETPIVLSAAIFMSQRVHEKDIKAKGCGLLNHYTITDDKQRPTNVTSFFSLEGVFSNSNYIMIESDGFGFGIDAKRNQKYLQGRATARVNIDAFLAGRKLLNDEGYEFENVVLNLGYSQGGNSGMWVNRLVAEGYRSDELPKIDYCIIGGGPYDMYSHYRKLAEDNVSQYPVALPLILSGMIDAGGYKVKNEDVFTDDFVQYLSELFDSKEHDTDYINNFIYEKYGNADDKSLPLETIVKPEFFDEESEPMKDIVYHLKENSLVYDSWKPEKTDKISFYHSPYDEVVPFLNQESMEKHLVANGYTSFDIDSLSTDGHTDSGTLYAMYTALLLSEFVPTGMEDVF
;
A
#
# COMPACT_ATOMS: atom_id res chain seq x y z
N MET A 1 91.12 -31.20 0.26
CA MET A 1 89.74 -31.66 0.47
C MET A 1 88.86 -30.41 0.62
N LYS A 2 88.15 -30.03 -0.45
CA LYS A 2 87.21 -28.90 -0.43
C LYS A 2 85.81 -29.47 -0.39
N VAL A 3 85.05 -29.14 0.68
CA VAL A 3 83.65 -29.52 0.84
C VAL A 3 82.77 -28.45 0.18
N LEU A 4 82.05 -28.84 -0.86
CA LEU A 4 81.08 -27.99 -1.52
C LEU A 4 79.78 -27.99 -0.71
N ARG A 5 79.39 -26.85 -0.16
CA ARG A 5 78.01 -26.62 0.38
C ARG A 5 77.12 -26.22 -0.78
N ARG A 6 76.10 -27.05 -1.07
CA ARG A 6 74.98 -26.69 -1.97
C ARG A 6 73.90 -26.02 -1.13
N THR A 7 73.65 -24.78 -1.44
CA THR A 7 72.48 -24.02 -0.88
C THR A 7 71.30 -24.30 -1.75
N PHE A 8 70.24 -24.92 -1.14
CA PHE A 8 68.90 -25.04 -1.78
C PHE A 8 68.14 -23.76 -1.50
N VAL A 9 67.80 -23.06 -2.57
CA VAL A 9 66.81 -21.96 -2.52
C VAL A 9 65.43 -22.58 -2.76
N VAL A 10 64.57 -22.58 -1.75
CA VAL A 10 63.18 -22.99 -1.90
C VAL A 10 62.40 -21.73 -2.31
N LEU A 11 61.95 -21.71 -3.55
CA LEU A 11 61.06 -20.67 -4.07
C LEU A 11 59.61 -21.05 -3.68
N SER A 12 59.05 -20.41 -2.62
CA SER A 12 57.65 -20.56 -2.25
C SER A 12 56.83 -19.67 -3.16
N VAL A 13 56.14 -20.27 -4.13
CA VAL A 13 55.10 -19.59 -4.93
C VAL A 13 53.85 -19.57 -4.10
N LEU A 14 53.46 -18.43 -3.53
CA LEU A 14 52.15 -18.20 -2.98
C LEU A 14 51.14 -18.05 -4.14
N LEU A 15 50.38 -19.10 -4.38
CA LEU A 15 49.17 -18.99 -5.18
C LEU A 15 48.10 -18.30 -4.31
N VAL A 16 47.89 -17.01 -4.53
CA VAL A 16 46.69 -16.33 -4.04
C VAL A 16 45.56 -16.72 -4.99
N SER A 17 44.78 -17.71 -4.62
CA SER A 17 43.51 -17.99 -5.26
C SER A 17 42.53 -16.91 -4.82
N THR A 18 42.29 -15.89 -5.64
CA THR A 18 41.15 -15.04 -5.55
C THR A 18 39.91 -15.91 -5.86
N LEU A 19 39.27 -16.41 -4.85
CA LEU A 19 37.88 -16.86 -4.96
C LEU A 19 37.04 -15.63 -5.32
N ALA A 20 36.77 -15.46 -6.61
CA ALA A 20 35.64 -14.65 -7.03
C ALA A 20 34.40 -15.33 -6.47
N VAL A 21 33.84 -14.77 -5.40
CA VAL A 21 32.48 -15.08 -5.01
C VAL A 21 31.64 -14.54 -6.18
N ALA A 22 31.19 -15.45 -7.05
CA ALA A 22 30.12 -15.13 -7.97
C ALA A 22 28.94 -14.76 -7.08
N GLU A 23 28.55 -13.49 -7.08
CA GLU A 23 27.18 -13.12 -6.69
C GLU A 23 26.28 -13.91 -7.64
N THR A 24 25.71 -15.00 -7.14
CA THR A 24 24.58 -15.64 -7.78
C THR A 24 23.45 -14.62 -7.64
N THR A 25 23.20 -13.87 -8.68
CA THR A 25 21.92 -13.18 -8.86
C THR A 25 20.91 -14.29 -9.14
N ASP A 26 20.45 -14.96 -8.05
CA ASP A 26 19.31 -15.85 -8.16
C ASP A 26 18.12 -14.95 -8.53
N GLU A 27 17.67 -15.04 -9.77
CA GLU A 27 16.44 -14.38 -10.19
C GLU A 27 15.30 -14.89 -9.28
N PRO A 28 14.42 -14.00 -8.80
CA PRO A 28 13.34 -14.41 -7.91
C PRO A 28 12.44 -15.44 -8.60
N VAL A 29 12.14 -16.51 -7.89
CA VAL A 29 11.24 -17.55 -8.39
C VAL A 29 9.83 -16.96 -8.53
N ILE A 30 9.25 -17.02 -9.73
CA ILE A 30 7.87 -16.60 -9.98
C ILE A 30 6.90 -17.72 -9.58
N GLY A 31 5.84 -17.38 -8.86
CA GLY A 31 4.85 -18.32 -8.37
C GLY A 31 4.87 -18.48 -6.84
N ILE A 32 4.22 -19.52 -6.32
CA ILE A 32 4.14 -19.77 -4.89
C ILE A 32 5.52 -20.15 -4.33
N VAL A 33 5.96 -19.39 -3.32
CA VAL A 33 7.26 -19.55 -2.65
C VAL A 33 7.11 -20.02 -1.19
N GLY A 34 5.92 -19.91 -0.60
CA GLY A 34 5.66 -20.31 0.77
C GLY A 34 4.19 -20.63 1.03
N ARG A 35 3.93 -21.45 2.05
CA ARG A 35 2.59 -21.72 2.58
C ARG A 35 2.68 -21.80 4.09
N THR A 36 1.83 -21.02 4.77
CA THR A 36 1.81 -20.90 6.23
C THR A 36 0.41 -21.16 6.76
N ASP A 37 0.30 -22.11 7.68
CA ASP A 37 -0.91 -22.30 8.48
C ASP A 37 -0.91 -21.27 9.61
N CYS A 38 -1.84 -20.31 9.56
CA CYS A 38 -2.03 -19.26 10.56
C CYS A 38 -3.11 -19.66 11.61
N GLY A 39 -3.51 -20.92 11.67
CA GLY A 39 -4.51 -21.46 12.59
C GLY A 39 -5.95 -21.26 12.11
N SER A 40 -6.41 -20.06 11.90
CA SER A 40 -7.77 -19.76 11.41
C SER A 40 -7.86 -19.60 9.89
N PHE A 41 -6.75 -19.35 9.25
CA PHE A 41 -6.64 -19.19 7.80
C PHE A 41 -5.28 -19.68 7.30
N TRP A 42 -5.17 -19.91 5.99
CA TRP A 42 -3.92 -20.18 5.31
C TRP A 42 -3.43 -18.93 4.57
N ARG A 43 -2.11 -18.70 4.61
CA ARG A 43 -1.42 -17.71 3.80
C ARG A 43 -0.49 -18.41 2.81
N TYR A 44 -0.60 -18.05 1.52
CA TYR A 44 0.32 -18.47 0.47
C TYR A 44 1.11 -17.28 -0.01
N ASP A 45 2.42 -17.30 0.17
CA ASP A 45 3.33 -16.27 -0.30
C ASP A 45 3.73 -16.59 -1.74
N PHE A 46 3.69 -15.59 -2.62
CA PHE A 46 4.07 -15.77 -4.02
C PHE A 46 4.76 -14.52 -4.57
N ASN A 47 5.59 -14.74 -5.62
CA ASN A 47 6.20 -13.66 -6.38
C ASN A 47 5.51 -13.55 -7.74
N TYR A 48 5.39 -12.34 -8.24
CA TYR A 48 4.74 -12.04 -9.52
C TYR A 48 5.48 -10.95 -10.30
N GLU A 49 5.37 -11.01 -11.63
CA GLU A 49 5.91 -10.00 -12.54
C GLU A 49 4.95 -8.81 -12.64
N THR A 50 5.51 -7.62 -12.64
CA THR A 50 4.82 -6.34 -12.84
C THR A 50 5.78 -5.33 -13.45
N VAL A 51 5.44 -4.05 -13.43
CA VAL A 51 6.31 -2.96 -13.87
C VAL A 51 6.48 -1.91 -12.77
N ASP A 52 7.60 -1.22 -12.78
CA ASP A 52 7.93 -0.16 -11.83
C ASP A 52 6.97 1.04 -11.95
N ALA A 53 7.19 2.06 -11.15
CA ALA A 53 6.38 3.28 -11.13
C ALA A 53 6.35 4.00 -12.49
N ASP A 54 7.40 3.88 -13.31
CA ASP A 54 7.45 4.40 -14.68
C ASP A 54 6.44 3.73 -15.64
N GLY A 55 5.92 2.56 -15.25
CA GLY A 55 4.97 1.79 -16.07
C GLY A 55 5.58 0.96 -17.19
N GLU A 56 6.89 0.89 -17.28
CA GLU A 56 7.61 0.26 -18.38
C GLU A 56 8.68 -0.73 -17.90
N THR A 57 9.43 -0.40 -16.85
CA THR A 57 10.54 -1.22 -16.35
C THR A 57 10.01 -2.49 -15.67
N PRO A 58 10.29 -3.71 -16.21
CA PRO A 58 9.86 -4.95 -15.56
C PRO A 58 10.49 -5.12 -14.18
N ILE A 59 9.70 -5.53 -13.21
CA ILE A 59 10.14 -5.87 -11.85
C ILE A 59 9.38 -7.08 -11.34
N VAL A 60 9.89 -7.67 -10.26
CA VAL A 60 9.21 -8.74 -9.51
C VAL A 60 8.91 -8.22 -8.11
N LEU A 61 7.68 -8.41 -7.68
CA LEU A 61 7.23 -8.11 -6.32
C LEU A 61 6.68 -9.36 -5.63
N SER A 62 6.54 -9.30 -4.31
CA SER A 62 5.90 -10.34 -3.52
C SER A 62 4.46 -9.97 -3.15
N ALA A 63 3.64 -11.00 -2.92
CA ALA A 63 2.25 -10.88 -2.55
C ALA A 63 1.79 -12.11 -1.76
N ALA A 64 0.63 -12.01 -1.12
CA ALA A 64 0.03 -13.11 -0.38
C ALA A 64 -1.39 -13.42 -0.84
N ILE A 65 -1.75 -14.70 -0.75
CA ILE A 65 -3.11 -15.18 -0.88
C ILE A 65 -3.56 -15.67 0.50
N PHE A 66 -4.71 -15.22 0.95
CA PHE A 66 -5.31 -15.63 2.23
C PHE A 66 -6.63 -16.33 1.99
N MET A 67 -6.83 -17.47 2.64
CA MET A 67 -8.06 -18.26 2.52
C MET A 67 -8.39 -18.98 3.82
N SER A 68 -9.68 -19.20 4.09
CA SER A 68 -10.12 -19.95 5.25
C SER A 68 -9.62 -21.42 5.19
N GLN A 69 -9.57 -22.10 6.35
CA GLN A 69 -9.24 -23.52 6.42
C GLN A 69 -10.11 -24.36 5.49
N ARG A 70 -11.43 -24.10 5.46
CA ARG A 70 -12.38 -24.84 4.63
C ARG A 70 -12.15 -24.68 3.13
N VAL A 71 -11.73 -23.47 2.70
CA VAL A 71 -11.36 -23.22 1.29
C VAL A 71 -10.04 -23.90 0.97
N HIS A 72 -9.04 -23.81 1.87
CA HIS A 72 -7.74 -24.47 1.71
C HIS A 72 -7.88 -26.00 1.57
N GLU A 73 -8.67 -26.64 2.41
CA GLU A 73 -8.94 -28.08 2.39
C GLU A 73 -9.83 -28.50 1.21
N LYS A 74 -10.33 -27.53 0.44
CA LYS A 74 -11.27 -27.73 -0.68
C LYS A 74 -12.59 -28.37 -0.25
N ASP A 75 -12.97 -28.21 1.01
CA ASP A 75 -14.28 -28.64 1.53
C ASP A 75 -15.43 -27.81 0.97
N ILE A 76 -15.14 -26.59 0.60
CA ILE A 76 -16.10 -25.67 -0.02
C ILE A 76 -15.45 -24.92 -1.18
N LYS A 77 -16.26 -24.56 -2.14
CA LYS A 77 -15.94 -23.54 -3.15
C LYS A 77 -15.91 -22.16 -2.49
N ALA A 78 -14.91 -21.34 -2.83
CA ALA A 78 -14.87 -19.99 -2.30
C ALA A 78 -15.99 -19.10 -2.91
N LYS A 79 -16.49 -18.14 -2.13
CA LYS A 79 -17.54 -17.21 -2.58
C LYS A 79 -17.07 -16.23 -3.66
N GLY A 80 -15.77 -16.08 -3.87
CA GLY A 80 -15.13 -15.21 -4.83
C GLY A 80 -13.70 -14.87 -4.43
N CYS A 81 -13.12 -13.87 -5.12
CA CYS A 81 -11.79 -13.36 -4.82
C CYS A 81 -11.85 -11.86 -4.51
N GLY A 82 -11.15 -11.43 -3.47
CA GLY A 82 -10.95 -10.02 -3.11
C GLY A 82 -9.55 -9.55 -3.48
N LEU A 83 -9.48 -8.41 -4.17
CA LEU A 83 -8.29 -7.57 -4.25
C LEU A 83 -8.28 -6.74 -2.97
N LEU A 84 -7.36 -7.03 -2.07
CA LEU A 84 -7.19 -6.31 -0.83
C LEU A 84 -6.04 -5.31 -0.99
N ASN A 85 -6.25 -4.08 -0.54
CA ASN A 85 -5.27 -3.01 -0.60
C ASN A 85 -4.87 -2.67 0.84
N HIS A 86 -3.59 -2.84 1.19
CA HIS A 86 -3.12 -2.60 2.56
C HIS A 86 -3.21 -1.14 2.97
N TYR A 87 -3.45 -0.91 4.26
CA TYR A 87 -3.32 0.40 4.88
C TYR A 87 -1.85 0.84 4.98
N THR A 88 -1.57 2.02 5.55
CA THR A 88 -0.19 2.51 5.69
C THR A 88 0.63 1.60 6.60
N ILE A 89 1.70 1.07 6.05
CA ILE A 89 2.72 0.29 6.77
C ILE A 89 4.10 0.93 6.55
N THR A 90 4.97 0.83 7.55
CA THR A 90 6.36 1.31 7.51
C THR A 90 7.36 0.27 8.00
N ASP A 91 6.91 -0.73 8.76
CA ASP A 91 7.70 -1.88 9.19
C ASP A 91 7.47 -3.06 8.24
N ASP A 92 8.56 -3.66 7.74
CA ASP A 92 8.51 -4.83 6.85
C ASP A 92 7.83 -6.05 7.51
N LYS A 93 7.70 -6.08 8.84
CA LYS A 93 6.94 -7.10 9.56
C LYS A 93 5.43 -7.00 9.34
N GLN A 94 4.93 -5.82 8.96
CA GLN A 94 3.50 -5.56 8.74
C GLN A 94 3.04 -5.92 7.33
N ARG A 95 3.98 -6.22 6.41
CA ARG A 95 3.64 -6.56 5.02
C ARG A 95 2.74 -7.81 4.92
N PRO A 96 1.91 -7.92 3.90
CA PRO A 96 0.99 -9.05 3.68
C PRO A 96 1.64 -10.44 3.81
N THR A 97 2.83 -10.65 3.24
CA THR A 97 3.55 -11.93 3.34
C THR A 97 4.10 -12.26 4.74
N ASN A 98 3.90 -11.39 5.73
CA ASN A 98 4.21 -11.63 7.15
C ASN A 98 2.97 -11.73 8.05
N VAL A 99 1.79 -11.41 7.55
CA VAL A 99 0.55 -11.43 8.35
C VAL A 99 0.22 -12.85 8.81
N THR A 100 -0.03 -12.99 10.11
CA THR A 100 -0.43 -14.27 10.75
C THR A 100 -1.57 -14.11 11.75
N SER A 101 -2.00 -12.85 12.03
CA SER A 101 -3.02 -12.57 13.03
C SER A 101 -4.42 -12.76 12.45
N PHE A 102 -5.28 -13.46 13.19
CA PHE A 102 -6.71 -13.52 12.89
C PHE A 102 -7.39 -12.13 12.89
N PHE A 103 -6.90 -11.22 13.74
CA PHE A 103 -7.49 -9.88 13.89
C PHE A 103 -7.01 -8.86 12.86
N SER A 104 -6.15 -9.25 11.93
CA SER A 104 -5.82 -8.43 10.77
C SER A 104 -6.98 -8.39 9.77
N LEU A 105 -7.00 -7.43 8.85
CA LEU A 105 -8.02 -7.36 7.79
C LEU A 105 -8.04 -8.65 6.96
N GLU A 106 -6.85 -9.16 6.61
CA GLU A 106 -6.65 -10.37 5.83
C GLU A 106 -7.23 -11.60 6.54
N GLY A 107 -6.94 -11.74 7.84
CA GLY A 107 -7.45 -12.82 8.68
C GLY A 107 -8.98 -12.76 8.82
N VAL A 108 -9.53 -11.59 9.11
CA VAL A 108 -10.97 -11.39 9.26
C VAL A 108 -11.71 -11.65 7.94
N PHE A 109 -11.24 -11.07 6.83
CA PHE A 109 -11.96 -11.16 5.55
C PHE A 109 -11.84 -12.54 4.91
N SER A 110 -10.69 -13.22 5.00
CA SER A 110 -10.53 -14.57 4.47
C SER A 110 -11.43 -15.60 5.17
N ASN A 111 -11.74 -15.38 6.45
CA ASN A 111 -12.66 -16.24 7.20
C ASN A 111 -14.14 -16.14 6.76
N SER A 112 -14.48 -15.17 5.91
CA SER A 112 -15.80 -15.10 5.26
C SER A 112 -15.98 -16.05 4.08
N ASN A 113 -14.96 -16.86 3.79
CA ASN A 113 -14.88 -17.80 2.65
C ASN A 113 -14.69 -17.11 1.29
N TYR A 114 -14.23 -15.88 1.26
CA TYR A 114 -13.59 -15.29 0.09
C TYR A 114 -12.08 -15.54 0.14
N ILE A 115 -11.44 -15.60 -1.01
CA ILE A 115 -9.98 -15.64 -1.09
C ILE A 115 -9.50 -14.21 -1.27
N MET A 116 -8.65 -13.72 -0.36
CA MET A 116 -8.07 -12.39 -0.45
C MET A 116 -6.68 -12.46 -1.09
N ILE A 117 -6.36 -11.55 -1.98
CA ILE A 117 -5.07 -11.44 -2.64
C ILE A 117 -4.56 -10.03 -2.43
N GLU A 118 -3.33 -9.90 -1.91
CA GLU A 118 -2.77 -8.64 -1.49
C GLU A 118 -1.27 -8.57 -1.80
N SER A 119 -0.84 -7.47 -2.45
CA SER A 119 0.57 -7.21 -2.74
C SER A 119 1.29 -6.67 -1.51
N ASP A 120 2.56 -7.06 -1.30
CA ASP A 120 3.44 -6.35 -0.35
C ASP A 120 3.72 -4.90 -0.81
N GLY A 121 3.55 -4.64 -2.11
CA GLY A 121 3.81 -3.34 -2.69
C GLY A 121 5.30 -3.02 -2.88
N PHE A 122 5.54 -1.80 -3.35
CA PHE A 122 6.90 -1.29 -3.51
C PHE A 122 7.57 -1.09 -2.15
N GLY A 123 8.84 -1.46 -2.08
CA GLY A 123 9.67 -1.23 -0.92
C GLY A 123 9.48 -2.22 0.22
N PHE A 124 8.75 -3.33 0.02
CA PHE A 124 8.55 -4.38 1.01
C PHE A 124 8.83 -5.77 0.42
N GLY A 125 8.99 -6.76 1.29
CA GLY A 125 9.24 -8.13 0.87
C GLY A 125 10.51 -8.27 0.04
N ILE A 126 10.41 -8.84 -1.16
CA ILE A 126 11.57 -8.97 -2.05
C ILE A 126 12.10 -7.64 -2.59
N ASP A 127 11.31 -6.57 -2.49
CA ASP A 127 11.66 -5.20 -2.90
C ASP A 127 12.13 -4.31 -1.73
N ALA A 128 12.33 -4.86 -0.53
CA ALA A 128 12.61 -4.12 0.70
C ALA A 128 13.83 -3.18 0.67
N LYS A 129 14.73 -3.36 -0.30
CA LYS A 129 15.91 -2.49 -0.48
C LYS A 129 15.57 -1.12 -1.11
N ARG A 130 14.38 -0.98 -1.68
CA ARG A 130 13.92 0.28 -2.27
C ARG A 130 12.95 1.01 -1.34
N ASN A 131 12.71 2.28 -1.61
CA ASN A 131 11.70 3.03 -0.88
C ASN A 131 10.29 2.64 -1.35
N GLN A 132 9.32 2.72 -0.44
CA GLN A 132 7.93 2.54 -0.82
C GLN A 132 7.44 3.69 -1.70
N LYS A 133 6.56 3.39 -2.65
CA LYS A 133 5.91 4.39 -3.52
C LYS A 133 4.61 4.88 -2.85
N TYR A 134 4.74 5.44 -1.64
CA TYR A 134 3.59 5.83 -0.83
C TYR A 134 2.69 6.82 -1.55
N LEU A 135 1.39 6.50 -1.65
CA LEU A 135 0.35 7.28 -2.35
C LEU A 135 0.68 7.64 -3.81
N GLN A 136 1.54 6.86 -4.47
CA GLN A 136 1.71 6.90 -5.92
C GLN A 136 0.58 6.10 -6.57
N GLY A 137 -0.61 6.68 -6.62
CA GLY A 137 -1.86 5.96 -6.84
C GLY A 137 -1.86 5.07 -8.08
N ARG A 138 -1.41 5.59 -9.23
CA ARG A 138 -1.34 4.83 -10.48
C ARG A 138 -0.38 3.64 -10.39
N ALA A 139 0.80 3.84 -9.81
CA ALA A 139 1.79 2.78 -9.65
C ALA A 139 1.30 1.70 -8.67
N THR A 140 0.77 2.11 -7.53
CA THR A 140 0.24 1.19 -6.51
C THR A 140 -0.94 0.36 -7.04
N ALA A 141 -1.90 1.00 -7.70
CA ALA A 141 -3.05 0.27 -8.27
C ALA A 141 -2.64 -0.74 -9.34
N ARG A 142 -1.62 -0.42 -10.14
CA ARG A 142 -1.08 -1.33 -11.14
C ARG A 142 -0.55 -2.60 -10.51
N VAL A 143 0.34 -2.48 -9.52
CA VAL A 143 0.92 -3.66 -8.87
C VAL A 143 -0.13 -4.48 -8.12
N ASN A 144 -1.16 -3.84 -7.57
CA ASN A 144 -2.27 -4.54 -6.92
C ASN A 144 -3.13 -5.33 -7.92
N ILE A 145 -3.42 -4.77 -9.10
CA ILE A 145 -4.13 -5.48 -10.19
C ILE A 145 -3.30 -6.67 -10.67
N ASP A 146 -2.00 -6.48 -10.90
CA ASP A 146 -1.11 -7.54 -11.38
C ASP A 146 -0.99 -8.67 -10.37
N ALA A 147 -0.84 -8.35 -9.06
CA ALA A 147 -0.85 -9.35 -7.99
C ALA A 147 -2.16 -10.14 -7.95
N PHE A 148 -3.30 -9.45 -8.07
CA PHE A 148 -4.61 -10.07 -8.06
C PHE A 148 -4.79 -11.07 -9.22
N LEU A 149 -4.41 -10.67 -10.43
CA LEU A 149 -4.49 -11.54 -11.60
C LEU A 149 -3.53 -12.73 -11.51
N ALA A 150 -2.29 -12.50 -11.05
CA ALA A 150 -1.31 -13.57 -10.83
C ALA A 150 -1.79 -14.55 -9.76
N GLY A 151 -2.29 -14.05 -8.63
CA GLY A 151 -2.83 -14.89 -7.55
C GLY A 151 -4.02 -15.73 -7.99
N ARG A 152 -4.97 -15.16 -8.74
CA ARG A 152 -6.09 -15.93 -9.32
C ARG A 152 -5.63 -17.02 -10.27
N LYS A 153 -4.61 -16.72 -11.09
CA LYS A 153 -4.02 -17.73 -11.97
C LYS A 153 -3.42 -18.89 -11.17
N LEU A 154 -2.62 -18.58 -10.14
CA LEU A 154 -2.02 -19.59 -9.27
C LEU A 154 -3.09 -20.46 -8.57
N LEU A 155 -4.18 -19.85 -8.08
CA LEU A 155 -5.30 -20.58 -7.50
C LEU A 155 -5.94 -21.56 -8.48
N ASN A 156 -6.15 -21.16 -9.72
CA ASN A 156 -6.68 -22.05 -10.77
C ASN A 156 -5.70 -23.19 -11.08
N ASP A 157 -4.39 -22.87 -11.18
CA ASP A 157 -3.34 -23.88 -11.45
C ASP A 157 -3.24 -24.90 -10.29
N GLU A 158 -3.49 -24.47 -9.04
CA GLU A 158 -3.57 -25.33 -7.85
C GLU A 158 -4.93 -26.07 -7.71
N GLY A 159 -5.89 -25.82 -8.60
CA GLY A 159 -7.20 -26.46 -8.63
C GLY A 159 -8.17 -26.00 -7.54
N TYR A 160 -8.06 -24.75 -7.10
CA TYR A 160 -9.06 -24.11 -6.25
C TYR A 160 -10.27 -23.67 -7.06
N GLU A 161 -11.46 -23.87 -6.50
CA GLU A 161 -12.72 -23.43 -7.09
C GLU A 161 -13.24 -22.19 -6.35
N PHE A 162 -13.65 -21.17 -7.08
CA PHE A 162 -14.28 -19.96 -6.55
C PHE A 162 -15.35 -19.42 -7.50
N GLU A 163 -16.35 -18.71 -6.93
CA GLU A 163 -17.35 -18.01 -7.73
C GLU A 163 -16.71 -16.85 -8.48
N ASN A 164 -17.34 -16.43 -9.58
CA ASN A 164 -16.84 -15.29 -10.35
C ASN A 164 -17.30 -13.96 -9.74
N VAL A 165 -17.15 -13.82 -8.43
CA VAL A 165 -17.39 -12.58 -7.67
C VAL A 165 -16.05 -11.95 -7.35
N VAL A 166 -15.92 -10.66 -7.64
CA VAL A 166 -14.70 -9.89 -7.40
C VAL A 166 -14.99 -8.74 -6.45
N LEU A 167 -14.20 -8.68 -5.38
CA LEU A 167 -14.21 -7.60 -4.41
C LEU A 167 -12.99 -6.71 -4.60
N ASN A 168 -13.13 -5.42 -4.28
CA ASN A 168 -12.01 -4.48 -4.15
C ASN A 168 -12.15 -3.78 -2.80
N LEU A 169 -11.23 -4.07 -1.88
CA LEU A 169 -11.32 -3.72 -0.46
C LEU A 169 -10.10 -2.89 -0.04
N GLY A 170 -10.30 -1.93 0.87
CA GLY A 170 -9.18 -1.18 1.44
C GLY A 170 -9.61 -0.02 2.33
N TYR A 171 -8.77 0.31 3.31
CA TYR A 171 -8.97 1.43 4.21
C TYR A 171 -7.74 2.34 4.23
N SER A 172 -7.91 3.64 4.45
CA SER A 172 -6.84 4.64 4.50
C SER A 172 -6.03 4.68 3.18
N GLN A 173 -4.72 4.43 3.18
CA GLN A 173 -3.94 4.23 1.96
C GLN A 173 -4.60 3.19 1.05
N GLY A 174 -5.12 2.09 1.62
CA GLY A 174 -5.83 1.07 0.87
C GLY A 174 -7.13 1.58 0.23
N GLY A 175 -7.82 2.51 0.87
CA GLY A 175 -8.99 3.19 0.29
C GLY A 175 -8.61 4.02 -0.94
N ASN A 176 -7.51 4.78 -0.86
CA ASN A 176 -6.96 5.49 -2.01
C ASN A 176 -6.57 4.52 -3.13
N SER A 177 -5.80 3.48 -2.82
CA SER A 177 -5.35 2.47 -3.80
C SER A 177 -6.53 1.75 -4.45
N GLY A 178 -7.57 1.39 -3.69
CA GLY A 178 -8.78 0.77 -4.22
C GLY A 178 -9.52 1.66 -5.21
N MET A 179 -9.60 2.98 -4.97
CA MET A 179 -10.19 3.90 -5.96
C MET A 179 -9.29 4.07 -7.19
N TRP A 180 -7.96 4.06 -7.04
CA TRP A 180 -7.05 4.05 -8.17
C TRP A 180 -7.15 2.76 -9.01
N VAL A 181 -7.45 1.61 -8.39
CA VAL A 181 -7.78 0.37 -9.13
C VAL A 181 -8.99 0.61 -10.04
N ASN A 182 -10.09 1.18 -9.52
CA ASN A 182 -11.26 1.52 -10.34
C ASN A 182 -10.92 2.46 -11.50
N ARG A 183 -10.08 3.48 -11.25
CA ARG A 183 -9.64 4.43 -12.28
C ARG A 183 -8.80 3.75 -13.35
N LEU A 184 -7.78 2.97 -12.98
CA LEU A 184 -6.92 2.28 -13.96
C LEU A 184 -7.69 1.31 -14.85
N VAL A 185 -8.63 0.58 -14.26
CA VAL A 185 -9.51 -0.33 -15.01
C VAL A 185 -10.40 0.46 -16.02
N ALA A 186 -10.93 1.61 -15.61
CA ALA A 186 -11.70 2.50 -16.48
C ALA A 186 -10.83 3.09 -17.61
N GLU A 187 -9.54 3.33 -17.34
CA GLU A 187 -8.56 3.76 -18.34
C GLU A 187 -8.06 2.62 -19.26
N GLY A 188 -8.51 1.39 -19.02
CA GLY A 188 -8.22 0.22 -19.86
C GLY A 188 -7.08 -0.67 -19.38
N TYR A 189 -6.43 -0.38 -18.23
CA TYR A 189 -5.35 -1.23 -17.73
C TYR A 189 -5.86 -2.63 -17.39
N ARG A 190 -5.33 -3.65 -18.10
CA ARG A 190 -5.70 -5.07 -17.94
C ARG A 190 -7.22 -5.31 -17.91
N SER A 191 -7.99 -4.38 -18.50
CA SER A 191 -9.46 -4.38 -18.43
C SER A 191 -10.10 -5.62 -19.09
N ASP A 192 -9.42 -6.26 -20.02
CA ASP A 192 -9.90 -7.49 -20.65
C ASP A 192 -9.61 -8.75 -19.82
N GLU A 193 -8.65 -8.67 -18.89
CA GLU A 193 -8.23 -9.78 -18.05
C GLU A 193 -8.89 -9.71 -16.65
N LEU A 194 -9.05 -8.49 -16.12
CA LEU A 194 -9.71 -8.29 -14.83
C LEU A 194 -11.22 -8.49 -15.00
N PRO A 195 -11.83 -9.42 -14.27
CA PRO A 195 -13.27 -9.53 -14.22
C PRO A 195 -13.89 -8.23 -13.68
N LYS A 196 -15.17 -8.07 -13.92
CA LYS A 196 -15.95 -6.99 -13.34
C LYS A 196 -15.83 -7.02 -11.80
N ILE A 197 -15.66 -5.87 -11.19
CA ILE A 197 -15.68 -5.71 -9.73
C ILE A 197 -17.14 -5.62 -9.31
N ASP A 198 -17.62 -6.62 -8.58
CA ASP A 198 -19.00 -6.65 -8.11
C ASP A 198 -19.22 -5.67 -6.98
N TYR A 199 -18.27 -5.60 -6.02
CA TYR A 199 -18.33 -4.70 -4.87
C TYR A 199 -16.96 -4.07 -4.62
N CYS A 200 -16.95 -2.75 -4.52
CA CYS A 200 -15.82 -1.98 -4.03
C CYS A 200 -16.20 -1.41 -2.66
N ILE A 201 -15.56 -1.91 -1.59
CA ILE A 201 -15.82 -1.49 -0.20
C ILE A 201 -14.54 -0.85 0.32
N ILE A 202 -14.57 0.47 0.47
CA ILE A 202 -13.38 1.25 0.82
C ILE A 202 -13.71 2.33 1.84
N GLY A 203 -12.70 2.79 2.57
CA GLY A 203 -12.92 3.83 3.58
C GLY A 203 -11.70 4.67 3.87
N GLY A 204 -11.92 5.86 4.43
CA GLY A 204 -10.88 6.75 4.97
C GLY A 204 -9.78 7.13 3.99
N GLY A 205 -10.03 7.09 2.69
CA GLY A 205 -8.99 7.27 1.67
C GLY A 205 -8.68 8.73 1.35
N PRO A 206 -7.39 9.11 1.18
CA PRO A 206 -7.00 10.44 0.70
C PRO A 206 -7.20 10.55 -0.81
N TYR A 207 -8.43 10.84 -1.25
CA TYR A 207 -8.80 10.92 -2.67
C TYR A 207 -8.46 12.26 -3.32
N ASP A 208 -8.37 13.32 -2.52
CA ASP A 208 -8.01 14.69 -2.93
C ASP A 208 -6.79 15.17 -2.14
N MET A 209 -5.63 14.67 -2.52
CA MET A 209 -4.37 14.94 -1.82
C MET A 209 -4.00 16.43 -1.83
N TYR A 210 -4.37 17.16 -2.89
CA TYR A 210 -4.08 18.59 -2.96
C TYR A 210 -4.94 19.41 -2.00
N SER A 211 -6.25 19.17 -1.93
CA SER A 211 -7.11 19.84 -0.96
C SER A 211 -6.78 19.45 0.48
N HIS A 212 -6.34 18.18 0.70
CA HIS A 212 -5.83 17.73 1.98
C HIS A 212 -4.57 18.51 2.40
N TYR A 213 -3.59 18.64 1.49
CA TYR A 213 -2.39 19.46 1.72
C TYR A 213 -2.76 20.91 2.09
N ARG A 214 -3.67 21.53 1.35
CA ARG A 214 -4.10 22.91 1.64
C ARG A 214 -4.69 23.06 3.04
N LYS A 215 -5.54 22.12 3.42
CA LYS A 215 -6.12 22.09 4.77
C LYS A 215 -5.03 21.92 5.84
N LEU A 216 -4.10 21.02 5.62
CA LEU A 216 -2.97 20.79 6.52
C LEU A 216 -2.08 22.03 6.67
N ALA A 217 -1.78 22.71 5.55
CA ALA A 217 -0.99 23.94 5.56
C ALA A 217 -1.74 25.13 6.22
N GLU A 218 -3.05 25.22 6.03
CA GLU A 218 -3.91 26.23 6.67
C GLU A 218 -4.01 26.04 8.19
N ASP A 219 -4.21 24.78 8.64
CA ASP A 219 -4.30 24.44 10.04
C ASP A 219 -2.94 24.51 10.75
N ASN A 220 -1.84 24.38 10.00
CA ASN A 220 -0.46 24.32 10.51
C ASN A 220 -0.26 23.24 11.59
N VAL A 221 -1.04 22.16 11.56
CA VAL A 221 -0.96 21.05 12.52
C VAL A 221 -1.16 19.71 11.80
N SER A 222 -0.36 18.72 12.15
CA SER A 222 -0.55 17.32 11.75
C SER A 222 -0.78 16.43 12.95
N GLN A 223 -1.77 15.56 12.86
CA GLN A 223 -2.02 14.43 13.77
C GLN A 223 -1.55 13.08 13.20
N TYR A 224 -0.85 13.11 12.07
CA TYR A 224 -0.22 11.92 11.48
C TYR A 224 1.04 12.31 10.70
N PRO A 225 2.08 12.80 11.41
CA PRO A 225 3.24 13.41 10.76
C PRO A 225 4.08 12.46 9.92
N VAL A 226 4.00 11.15 10.14
CA VAL A 226 4.69 10.13 9.33
C VAL A 226 4.32 10.22 7.83
N ALA A 227 3.10 10.68 7.51
CA ALA A 227 2.63 10.75 6.12
C ALA A 227 3.44 11.72 5.25
N LEU A 228 3.89 12.86 5.78
CA LEU A 228 4.60 13.88 5.01
C LEU A 228 5.91 13.35 4.40
N PRO A 229 6.85 12.76 5.20
CA PRO A 229 8.06 12.17 4.64
C PRO A 229 7.79 11.02 3.67
N LEU A 230 6.77 10.20 3.94
CA LEU A 230 6.40 9.08 3.06
C LEU A 230 5.92 9.57 1.70
N ILE A 231 5.05 10.60 1.66
CA ILE A 231 4.55 11.19 0.41
C ILE A 231 5.72 11.76 -0.40
N LEU A 232 6.60 12.52 0.25
CA LEU A 232 7.73 13.15 -0.43
C LEU A 232 8.73 12.10 -0.93
N SER A 233 9.06 11.08 -0.14
CA SER A 233 9.93 9.97 -0.54
C SER A 233 9.32 9.20 -1.72
N GLY A 234 8.03 8.86 -1.66
CA GLY A 234 7.33 8.20 -2.76
C GLY A 234 7.35 9.01 -4.06
N MET A 235 7.18 10.33 -3.95
CA MET A 235 7.24 11.27 -5.05
C MET A 235 8.63 11.33 -5.69
N ILE A 236 9.69 11.48 -4.88
CA ILE A 236 11.07 11.52 -5.35
C ILE A 236 11.44 10.23 -6.08
N ASP A 237 11.07 9.09 -5.51
CA ASP A 237 11.36 7.77 -6.06
C ASP A 237 10.54 7.41 -7.30
N ALA A 238 9.36 7.98 -7.49
CA ALA A 238 8.58 7.80 -8.70
C ALA A 238 9.25 8.44 -9.93
N GLY A 239 10.22 9.34 -9.69
CA GLY A 239 11.04 9.96 -10.73
C GLY A 239 10.39 11.19 -11.38
N GLY A 240 11.22 11.98 -12.03
CA GLY A 240 10.78 13.17 -12.78
C GLY A 240 10.70 14.46 -11.95
N TYR A 241 10.79 14.40 -10.64
CA TYR A 241 10.75 15.56 -9.75
C TYR A 241 12.15 15.97 -9.30
N LYS A 242 12.36 17.28 -9.18
CA LYS A 242 13.66 17.84 -8.75
C LYS A 242 13.73 18.12 -7.27
N VAL A 243 12.59 18.12 -6.58
CA VAL A 243 12.47 18.38 -5.16
C VAL A 243 13.22 17.34 -4.34
N LYS A 244 13.83 17.77 -3.23
CA LYS A 244 14.54 16.90 -2.27
C LYS A 244 13.98 17.12 -0.88
N ASN A 245 14.27 16.19 0.03
CA ASN A 245 13.89 16.32 1.44
C ASN A 245 14.37 17.66 2.04
N GLU A 246 15.60 18.06 1.72
CA GLU A 246 16.22 19.31 2.20
C GLU A 246 15.54 20.57 1.68
N ASP A 247 14.76 20.49 0.61
CA ASP A 247 14.01 21.63 0.08
C ASP A 247 12.72 21.90 0.87
N VAL A 248 12.20 20.88 1.56
CA VAL A 248 10.90 20.91 2.25
C VAL A 248 11.05 20.88 3.76
N PHE A 249 11.88 19.98 4.27
CA PHE A 249 12.06 19.79 5.71
C PHE A 249 13.20 20.62 6.27
N THR A 250 13.10 20.96 7.56
CA THR A 250 14.18 21.60 8.30
C THR A 250 15.41 20.70 8.37
N ASP A 251 16.60 21.29 8.40
CA ASP A 251 17.87 20.56 8.46
C ASP A 251 17.96 19.66 9.70
N ASP A 252 17.32 20.08 10.84
CA ASP A 252 17.24 19.29 12.05
C ASP A 252 16.35 18.05 11.89
N PHE A 253 15.28 18.11 11.11
CA PHE A 253 14.43 16.95 10.87
C PHE A 253 15.00 15.98 9.83
N VAL A 254 15.60 16.49 8.74
CA VAL A 254 16.16 15.68 7.65
C VAL A 254 17.15 14.64 8.15
N GLN A 255 17.96 14.95 9.18
CA GLN A 255 18.96 14.02 9.70
C GLN A 255 18.38 12.72 10.29
N TYR A 256 17.08 12.69 10.63
CA TYR A 256 16.41 11.52 11.19
C TYR A 256 15.66 10.68 10.15
N LEU A 257 15.47 11.16 8.91
CA LEU A 257 14.68 10.47 7.90
C LEU A 257 15.24 9.08 7.59
N SER A 258 16.56 8.95 7.45
CA SER A 258 17.19 7.65 7.19
C SER A 258 17.00 6.67 8.35
N GLU A 259 17.18 7.13 9.59
CA GLU A 259 16.98 6.29 10.79
C GLU A 259 15.53 5.82 10.89
N LEU A 260 14.57 6.69 10.63
CA LEU A 260 13.15 6.40 10.79
C LEU A 260 12.57 5.51 9.69
N PHE A 261 13.08 5.61 8.45
CA PHE A 261 12.41 5.01 7.29
C PHE A 261 13.23 3.95 6.54
N ASP A 262 14.58 4.05 6.48
CA ASP A 262 15.36 3.19 5.58
C ASP A 262 15.44 1.74 6.08
N SER A 263 15.49 1.52 7.40
CA SER A 263 15.58 0.18 7.98
C SER A 263 14.29 -0.62 7.82
N LYS A 264 13.13 0.07 7.76
CA LYS A 264 11.78 -0.52 7.80
C LYS A 264 11.56 -1.44 9.00
N GLU A 265 12.13 -1.05 10.13
CA GLU A 265 11.99 -1.74 11.42
C GLU A 265 11.06 -0.98 12.40
N HIS A 266 10.57 0.19 11.98
CA HIS A 266 9.72 1.08 12.77
C HIS A 266 8.33 1.17 12.15
N ASP A 267 7.31 0.87 12.94
CA ASP A 267 5.93 1.08 12.54
C ASP A 267 5.52 2.56 12.61
N THR A 268 4.36 2.87 12.09
CA THR A 268 3.84 4.24 12.04
C THR A 268 3.66 4.85 13.43
N ASP A 269 3.33 4.04 14.44
CA ASP A 269 3.15 4.51 15.81
C ASP A 269 4.50 4.93 16.42
N TYR A 270 5.55 4.13 16.22
CA TYR A 270 6.89 4.49 16.65
C TYR A 270 7.36 5.80 16.02
N ILE A 271 7.20 5.93 14.69
CA ILE A 271 7.65 7.12 13.95
C ILE A 271 6.87 8.36 14.39
N ASN A 272 5.54 8.27 14.48
CA ASN A 272 4.72 9.38 14.94
C ASN A 272 5.08 9.80 16.38
N ASN A 273 5.23 8.85 17.30
CA ASN A 273 5.60 9.15 18.68
C ASN A 273 6.97 9.83 18.75
N PHE A 274 7.97 9.35 18.00
CA PHE A 274 9.28 10.01 17.91
C PHE A 274 9.14 11.48 17.47
N ILE A 275 8.32 11.73 16.45
CA ILE A 275 8.12 13.09 15.91
C ILE A 275 7.38 13.97 16.92
N TYR A 276 6.34 13.46 17.60
CA TYR A 276 5.62 14.22 18.63
C TYR A 276 6.48 14.56 19.83
N GLU A 277 7.26 13.59 20.34
CA GLU A 277 8.13 13.81 21.49
C GLU A 277 9.23 14.84 21.20
N LYS A 278 9.74 14.86 19.96
CA LYS A 278 10.88 15.71 19.61
C LYS A 278 10.47 17.09 19.09
N TYR A 279 9.39 17.18 18.34
CA TYR A 279 9.01 18.38 17.58
C TYR A 279 7.62 18.90 17.90
N GLY A 280 6.78 18.13 18.56
CA GLY A 280 5.38 18.41 18.77
C GLY A 280 4.92 18.34 20.22
N ASN A 281 3.72 17.85 20.40
CA ASN A 281 3.11 17.60 21.70
C ASN A 281 2.69 16.11 21.76
N ALA A 282 3.39 15.33 22.56
CA ALA A 282 3.11 13.90 22.72
C ALA A 282 1.79 13.63 23.46
N ASP A 283 1.36 14.53 24.35
CA ASP A 283 0.12 14.37 25.13
C ASP A 283 -1.12 14.53 24.20
N ASP A 284 -1.07 15.50 23.29
CA ASP A 284 -2.18 15.80 22.35
C ASP A 284 -2.02 15.07 21.01
N LYS A 285 -0.90 14.35 20.81
CA LYS A 285 -0.53 13.72 19.53
C LYS A 285 -0.66 14.71 18.35
N SER A 286 -0.07 15.86 18.49
CA SER A 286 -0.10 16.94 17.50
C SER A 286 1.28 17.49 17.21
N LEU A 287 1.49 17.84 15.95
CA LEU A 287 2.72 18.42 15.45
C LEU A 287 2.42 19.77 14.78
N PRO A 288 2.91 20.91 15.33
CA PRO A 288 2.97 22.13 14.55
C PRO A 288 3.92 21.96 13.37
N LEU A 289 3.41 22.08 12.14
CA LEU A 289 4.19 21.75 10.93
C LEU A 289 5.46 22.58 10.79
N GLU A 290 5.44 23.85 11.19
CA GLU A 290 6.57 24.78 11.17
C GLU A 290 7.80 24.26 11.94
N THR A 291 7.64 23.25 12.80
CA THR A 291 8.74 22.64 13.54
C THR A 291 9.59 21.68 12.70
N ILE A 292 9.00 21.08 11.67
CA ILE A 292 9.69 20.13 10.78
C ILE A 292 9.76 20.57 9.32
N VAL A 293 8.89 21.49 8.87
CA VAL A 293 8.93 21.97 7.48
C VAL A 293 9.48 23.38 7.39
N LYS A 294 10.06 23.73 6.24
CA LYS A 294 10.55 25.06 5.93
C LYS A 294 9.39 26.01 5.60
N PRO A 295 9.56 27.34 5.71
CA PRO A 295 8.52 28.31 5.37
C PRO A 295 7.97 28.16 3.95
N GLU A 296 8.78 27.70 3.01
CA GLU A 296 8.43 27.45 1.61
C GLU A 296 7.30 26.43 1.47
N PHE A 297 7.12 25.53 2.44
CA PHE A 297 6.01 24.56 2.46
C PHE A 297 4.63 25.23 2.48
N PHE A 298 4.52 26.40 3.06
CA PHE A 298 3.27 27.16 3.17
C PHE A 298 2.99 28.09 1.99
N ASP A 299 3.91 28.17 1.02
CA ASP A 299 3.80 29.00 -0.18
C ASP A 299 3.76 28.10 -1.43
N GLU A 300 2.56 27.90 -1.98
CA GLU A 300 2.35 27.06 -3.19
C GLU A 300 3.13 27.59 -4.42
N GLU A 301 3.53 28.86 -4.42
CA GLU A 301 4.31 29.48 -5.51
C GLU A 301 5.82 29.36 -5.31
N SER A 302 6.28 28.82 -4.18
CA SER A 302 7.70 28.52 -3.96
C SER A 302 8.18 27.43 -4.91
N GLU A 303 9.49 27.43 -5.27
CA GLU A 303 10.03 26.47 -6.26
C GLU A 303 9.83 24.99 -5.83
N PRO A 304 10.08 24.56 -4.56
CA PRO A 304 9.84 23.16 -4.20
C PRO A 304 8.33 22.83 -4.23
N MET A 305 7.47 23.76 -3.84
CA MET A 305 6.03 23.49 -3.72
C MET A 305 5.31 23.44 -5.06
N LYS A 306 5.78 24.12 -6.10
CA LYS A 306 5.20 23.97 -7.45
C LYS A 306 5.25 22.54 -7.95
N ASP A 307 6.39 21.88 -7.80
CA ASP A 307 6.54 20.47 -8.19
C ASP A 307 5.66 19.57 -7.29
N ILE A 308 5.63 19.82 -5.98
CA ILE A 308 4.83 19.06 -5.03
C ILE A 308 3.33 19.23 -5.30
N VAL A 309 2.85 20.45 -5.47
CA VAL A 309 1.42 20.73 -5.77
C VAL A 309 1.00 20.10 -7.09
N TYR A 310 1.86 20.15 -8.11
CA TYR A 310 1.60 19.46 -9.36
C TYR A 310 1.44 17.96 -9.12
N HIS A 311 2.39 17.33 -8.41
CA HIS A 311 2.36 15.92 -8.08
C HIS A 311 1.14 15.52 -7.24
N LEU A 312 0.78 16.31 -6.23
CA LEU A 312 -0.41 16.06 -5.42
C LEU A 312 -1.69 16.05 -6.26
N LYS A 313 -1.80 16.94 -7.24
CA LYS A 313 -2.94 16.96 -8.19
C LYS A 313 -2.94 15.74 -9.10
N GLU A 314 -1.78 15.34 -9.64
CA GLU A 314 -1.66 14.13 -10.48
C GLU A 314 -2.02 12.84 -9.73
N ASN A 315 -1.73 12.77 -8.42
CA ASN A 315 -2.06 11.65 -7.56
C ASN A 315 -3.41 11.80 -6.82
N SER A 316 -4.17 12.86 -7.12
CA SER A 316 -5.56 12.99 -6.71
C SER A 316 -6.49 12.36 -7.75
N LEU A 317 -7.63 11.88 -7.28
CA LEU A 317 -8.62 11.18 -8.10
C LEU A 317 -9.71 12.10 -8.69
N VAL A 318 -9.67 13.39 -8.33
CA VAL A 318 -10.81 14.30 -8.53
C VAL A 318 -10.57 15.42 -9.55
N TYR A 319 -9.36 15.55 -10.11
CA TYR A 319 -9.01 16.65 -11.02
C TYR A 319 -9.19 16.31 -12.51
N ASP A 320 -9.27 15.03 -12.86
CA ASP A 320 -9.49 14.57 -14.23
C ASP A 320 -10.92 14.03 -14.41
N SER A 321 -11.37 13.94 -15.66
CA SER A 321 -12.68 13.35 -15.96
C SER A 321 -12.55 11.83 -16.14
N TRP A 322 -13.06 11.07 -15.17
CA TRP A 322 -13.14 9.61 -15.21
C TRP A 322 -14.29 9.11 -14.33
N LYS A 323 -14.71 7.87 -14.50
CA LYS A 323 -15.68 7.19 -13.64
C LYS A 323 -15.43 5.68 -13.63
N PRO A 324 -15.83 4.96 -12.56
CA PRO A 324 -15.80 3.51 -12.55
C PRO A 324 -16.69 2.92 -13.64
N GLU A 325 -16.10 2.17 -14.58
CA GLU A 325 -16.85 1.58 -15.71
C GLU A 325 -17.11 0.08 -15.55
N LYS A 326 -16.28 -0.60 -14.74
CA LYS A 326 -16.38 -2.04 -14.48
C LYS A 326 -16.66 -2.36 -13.02
N THR A 327 -17.22 -1.42 -12.25
CA THR A 327 -17.57 -1.60 -10.85
C THR A 327 -19.08 -1.40 -10.69
N ASP A 328 -19.77 -2.40 -10.12
CA ASP A 328 -21.21 -2.34 -9.96
C ASP A 328 -21.62 -1.40 -8.87
N LYS A 329 -21.00 -1.51 -7.71
CA LYS A 329 -21.32 -0.72 -6.52
C LYS A 329 -20.08 -0.36 -5.74
N ILE A 330 -20.05 0.87 -5.23
CA ILE A 330 -19.03 1.34 -4.31
C ILE A 330 -19.69 1.70 -2.98
N SER A 331 -19.18 1.16 -1.87
CA SER A 331 -19.55 1.58 -0.53
C SER A 331 -18.37 2.29 0.12
N PHE A 332 -18.59 3.54 0.50
CA PHE A 332 -17.61 4.36 1.20
C PHE A 332 -17.88 4.39 2.69
N TYR A 333 -16.85 4.26 3.49
CA TYR A 333 -16.87 4.37 4.95
C TYR A 333 -15.89 5.45 5.39
N HIS A 334 -16.39 6.56 5.94
CA HIS A 334 -15.53 7.65 6.35
C HIS A 334 -16.15 8.43 7.52
N SER A 335 -15.35 8.71 8.56
CA SER A 335 -15.81 9.54 9.67
C SER A 335 -15.70 11.02 9.34
N PRO A 336 -16.72 11.83 9.66
CA PRO A 336 -16.62 13.28 9.63
C PRO A 336 -15.60 13.86 10.63
N TYR A 337 -15.17 13.06 11.59
CA TYR A 337 -14.20 13.43 12.65
C TYR A 337 -12.82 12.86 12.41
N ASP A 338 -12.54 12.36 11.21
CA ASP A 338 -11.25 11.81 10.83
C ASP A 338 -10.16 12.91 10.85
N GLU A 339 -9.25 12.79 11.81
CA GLU A 339 -8.16 13.74 12.05
C GLU A 339 -6.93 13.49 11.17
N VAL A 340 -6.86 12.30 10.56
CA VAL A 340 -5.74 11.89 9.68
C VAL A 340 -6.05 12.19 8.23
N VAL A 341 -7.23 11.76 7.76
CA VAL A 341 -7.72 12.01 6.40
C VAL A 341 -9.02 12.82 6.49
N PRO A 342 -8.95 14.15 6.39
CA PRO A 342 -10.12 15.01 6.54
C PRO A 342 -11.28 14.60 5.62
N PHE A 343 -12.50 14.66 6.13
CA PHE A 343 -13.73 14.26 5.42
C PHE A 343 -13.94 14.98 4.08
N LEU A 344 -13.28 16.11 3.86
CA LEU A 344 -13.24 16.80 2.57
C LEU A 344 -12.80 15.88 1.40
N ASN A 345 -11.99 14.86 1.69
CA ASN A 345 -11.57 13.87 0.69
C ASN A 345 -12.78 13.08 0.18
N GLN A 346 -13.66 12.65 1.09
CA GLN A 346 -14.91 11.96 0.76
C GLN A 346 -15.86 12.88 -0.01
N GLU A 347 -16.03 14.13 0.44
CA GLU A 347 -16.89 15.11 -0.25
C GLU A 347 -16.39 15.43 -1.67
N SER A 348 -15.06 15.55 -1.85
CA SER A 348 -14.46 15.79 -3.17
C SER A 348 -14.69 14.59 -4.10
N MET A 349 -14.54 13.36 -3.58
CA MET A 349 -14.75 12.14 -4.35
C MET A 349 -16.23 11.96 -4.76
N GLU A 350 -17.16 12.20 -3.84
CA GLU A 350 -18.59 12.19 -4.13
C GLU A 350 -18.95 13.18 -5.26
N LYS A 351 -18.52 14.43 -5.10
CA LYS A 351 -18.75 15.48 -6.12
C LYS A 351 -18.19 15.06 -7.49
N HIS A 352 -17.00 14.48 -7.50
CA HIS A 352 -16.36 13.99 -8.72
C HIS A 352 -17.18 12.88 -9.38
N LEU A 353 -17.59 11.84 -8.64
CA LEU A 353 -18.36 10.72 -9.18
C LEU A 353 -19.69 11.17 -9.77
N VAL A 354 -20.42 12.01 -9.03
CA VAL A 354 -21.72 12.57 -9.49
C VAL A 354 -21.53 13.41 -10.76
N ALA A 355 -20.53 14.28 -10.78
CA ALA A 355 -20.23 15.15 -11.93
C ALA A 355 -19.89 14.34 -13.19
N ASN A 356 -19.31 13.15 -13.04
CA ASN A 356 -18.96 12.24 -14.15
C ASN A 356 -20.05 11.18 -14.44
N GLY A 357 -21.21 11.31 -13.80
CA GLY A 357 -22.39 10.46 -14.07
C GLY A 357 -22.31 9.05 -13.49
N TYR A 358 -21.54 8.86 -12.42
CA TYR A 358 -21.54 7.63 -11.63
C TYR A 358 -22.30 7.87 -10.32
N THR A 359 -23.37 7.12 -10.09
CA THR A 359 -24.27 7.27 -8.92
C THR A 359 -24.53 5.96 -8.19
N SER A 360 -23.82 4.88 -8.59
CA SER A 360 -23.95 3.55 -7.97
C SER A 360 -23.01 3.44 -6.77
N PHE A 361 -23.17 4.34 -5.79
CA PHE A 361 -22.40 4.32 -4.55
C PHE A 361 -23.23 4.72 -3.35
N ASP A 362 -22.79 4.29 -2.18
CA ASP A 362 -23.28 4.71 -0.87
C ASP A 362 -22.14 5.29 -0.05
N ILE A 363 -22.48 6.18 0.88
CA ILE A 363 -21.56 6.74 1.84
C ILE A 363 -22.10 6.48 3.24
N ASP A 364 -21.37 5.70 4.04
CA ASP A 364 -21.62 5.57 5.47
C ASP A 364 -20.69 6.51 6.22
N SER A 365 -21.28 7.58 6.78
CA SER A 365 -20.58 8.51 7.65
C SER A 365 -20.46 7.87 9.03
N LEU A 366 -19.41 7.12 9.24
CA LEU A 366 -19.14 6.44 10.51
C LEU A 366 -19.20 7.43 11.68
N SER A 367 -20.01 7.14 12.67
CA SER A 367 -20.21 8.00 13.84
C SER A 367 -19.14 7.80 14.92
N THR A 368 -17.87 7.70 14.52
CA THR A 368 -16.73 7.50 15.42
C THR A 368 -15.80 8.70 15.46
N ASP A 369 -15.07 8.80 16.54
CA ASP A 369 -14.12 9.87 16.82
C ASP A 369 -12.74 9.48 16.30
N GLY A 370 -12.47 9.56 14.98
CA GLY A 370 -11.13 9.46 14.46
C GLY A 370 -10.90 8.36 13.44
N HIS A 371 -9.69 8.40 12.86
CA HIS A 371 -9.27 7.56 11.73
C HIS A 371 -9.17 6.08 12.09
N THR A 372 -8.50 5.76 13.20
CA THR A 372 -8.25 4.38 13.62
C THR A 372 -9.53 3.66 14.04
N ASP A 373 -10.41 4.34 14.80
CA ASP A 373 -11.70 3.78 15.23
C ASP A 373 -12.61 3.54 14.02
N SER A 374 -12.58 4.45 13.05
CA SER A 374 -13.28 4.28 11.77
C SER A 374 -12.77 3.10 10.98
N GLY A 375 -11.46 2.84 10.98
CA GLY A 375 -10.85 1.66 10.37
C GLY A 375 -11.32 0.36 11.01
N THR A 376 -11.49 0.36 12.33
CA THR A 376 -12.03 -0.78 13.07
C THR A 376 -13.49 -1.05 12.68
N LEU A 377 -14.33 -0.01 12.61
CA LEU A 377 -15.73 -0.16 12.17
C LEU A 377 -15.82 -0.58 10.70
N TYR A 378 -14.99 -0.02 9.83
CA TYR A 378 -14.88 -0.46 8.43
C TYR A 378 -14.62 -1.97 8.35
N ALA A 379 -13.64 -2.47 9.13
CA ALA A 379 -13.32 -3.90 9.17
C ALA A 379 -14.50 -4.74 9.64
N MET A 380 -15.20 -4.30 10.71
CA MET A 380 -16.35 -5.02 11.24
C MET A 380 -17.53 -5.04 10.26
N TYR A 381 -17.88 -3.90 9.67
CA TYR A 381 -18.99 -3.82 8.70
C TYR A 381 -18.66 -4.61 7.43
N THR A 382 -17.44 -4.49 6.91
CA THR A 382 -17.01 -5.29 5.75
C THR A 382 -17.10 -6.78 6.06
N ALA A 383 -16.63 -7.22 7.23
CA ALA A 383 -16.72 -8.63 7.63
C ALA A 383 -18.16 -9.12 7.73
N LEU A 384 -19.08 -8.31 8.27
CA LEU A 384 -20.50 -8.63 8.30
C LEU A 384 -21.11 -8.75 6.91
N LEU A 385 -20.78 -7.82 6.00
CA LEU A 385 -21.21 -7.87 4.61
C LEU A 385 -20.70 -9.11 3.88
N LEU A 386 -19.45 -9.53 4.14
CA LEU A 386 -18.84 -10.72 3.54
C LEU A 386 -19.31 -12.03 4.19
N SER A 387 -19.93 -11.98 5.35
CA SER A 387 -20.44 -13.15 6.07
C SER A 387 -21.66 -13.78 5.38
N GLU A 388 -22.19 -14.88 5.92
CA GLU A 388 -23.32 -15.61 5.32
C GLU A 388 -24.66 -14.87 5.30
N PHE A 389 -24.75 -13.73 5.98
CA PHE A 389 -25.96 -12.93 6.00
C PHE A 389 -26.20 -12.11 4.72
N VAL A 390 -25.26 -12.11 3.78
CA VAL A 390 -25.29 -11.26 2.57
C VAL A 390 -25.24 -12.00 1.22
N PRO A 391 -25.81 -13.19 1.01
CA PRO A 391 -25.89 -13.76 -0.34
C PRO A 391 -27.09 -13.32 -1.16
N THR A 392 -28.09 -12.65 -0.59
CA THR A 392 -29.34 -12.31 -1.30
C THR A 392 -29.81 -10.93 -0.90
N GLY A 393 -29.30 -9.91 -1.59
CA GLY A 393 -29.88 -8.56 -1.49
C GLY A 393 -29.18 -7.66 -0.47
N MET A 394 -28.04 -7.12 -0.80
CA MET A 394 -27.51 -5.91 -0.15
C MET A 394 -28.45 -4.69 -0.33
N GLU A 395 -29.51 -4.86 -1.09
CA GLU A 395 -30.47 -3.79 -1.41
C GLU A 395 -31.37 -3.38 -0.24
N ASP A 396 -31.45 -4.22 0.82
CA ASP A 396 -32.40 -4.01 1.93
C ASP A 396 -31.73 -3.67 3.28
N VAL A 397 -30.43 -3.47 3.35
CA VAL A 397 -29.72 -3.23 4.62
C VAL A 397 -29.13 -1.82 4.73
N PHE A 398 -29.36 -0.95 3.73
CA PHE A 398 -28.92 0.45 3.76
C PHE A 398 -30.04 1.43 3.53
#